data_4ab16372f7d3c55988a89b9c1d159d9b
#
_entry.id   4ab16372f7d3c55988a89b9c1d159d9b
#
_cell.length_a   1.000
_cell.length_b   1.000
_cell.length_c   1.000
_cell.angle_alpha   90.00
_cell.angle_beta   90.00
_cell.angle_gamma   90.00
#
_symmetry.space_group_name_H-M   'P 1'
#
loop_
_entity.id
_entity.type
_entity.pdbx_description
1 polymer ?
#
loop_
_entity_poly.entity_id
_entity_poly.type
_entity_poly.pdbx_seq_one_letter_code
_entity_poly.pdbx_strand_id
1 'polypeptide(L)'
;MPMGTYTKIKVIMLYTLNNAEYLAYMNSVLALLPPPSGGEEDRPDELSLDKEVQASGAPDIGLSKEFVNAMEKNVLALADVVDESRISQETEKAELHEKNRDNLVVYITTRISRAGTLPLEAERDAGKYLYKVIKPYIGIARLPVAQESAKIQGLLIDLRKDENISYVETLGLAAYLDELEKENNAYISLTSQRTQNRAANKKESGAVLRE
;
A
#
# COMPACT_ATOMS: atom_id res chain seq x y z
N MET A 1 30.65 -30.46 43.66
CA MET A 1 29.64 -30.19 42.63
C MET A 1 30.05 -28.91 41.92
N PRO A 2 30.26 -28.92 40.59
CA PRO A 2 30.57 -27.68 39.88
C PRO A 2 29.33 -26.76 39.91
N MET A 3 29.51 -25.53 40.38
CA MET A 3 28.46 -24.51 40.28
C MET A 3 28.21 -24.22 38.83
N GLY A 4 26.98 -24.45 38.38
CA GLY A 4 26.55 -24.12 37.02
C GLY A 4 26.73 -22.62 36.74
N THR A 5 27.34 -22.30 35.66
CA THR A 5 27.44 -20.93 35.14
C THR A 5 26.05 -20.42 34.77
N TYR A 6 25.53 -19.45 35.51
CA TYR A 6 24.28 -18.80 35.18
C TYR A 6 24.47 -17.96 33.91
N THR A 7 23.80 -18.34 32.85
CA THR A 7 23.77 -17.53 31.63
C THR A 7 22.83 -16.35 31.86
N LYS A 8 23.33 -15.12 31.77
CA LYS A 8 22.53 -13.92 31.89
C LYS A 8 21.67 -13.78 30.62
N ILE A 9 20.36 -13.89 30.80
CA ILE A 9 19.41 -13.68 29.69
C ILE A 9 19.46 -12.21 29.27
N LYS A 10 19.77 -11.95 28.00
CA LYS A 10 19.63 -10.61 27.42
C LYS A 10 18.16 -10.22 27.36
N VAL A 11 17.83 -9.03 27.82
CA VAL A 11 16.49 -8.46 27.62
C VAL A 11 16.35 -8.12 26.14
N ILE A 12 15.37 -8.74 25.47
CA ILE A 12 15.02 -8.44 24.09
C ILE A 12 13.86 -7.44 24.11
N MET A 13 14.05 -6.27 23.47
CA MET A 13 13.02 -5.23 23.39
C MET A 13 12.07 -5.55 22.23
N LEU A 14 11.22 -6.57 22.37
CA LEU A 14 10.31 -7.03 21.33
C LEU A 14 9.37 -5.93 20.81
N TYR A 15 9.02 -4.99 21.67
CA TYR A 15 8.14 -3.86 21.32
C TYR A 15 8.76 -2.86 20.33
N THR A 16 10.06 -2.96 20.05
CA THR A 16 10.75 -2.13 19.06
C THR A 16 10.72 -2.72 17.65
N LEU A 17 10.38 -4.01 17.54
CA LEU A 17 10.30 -4.71 16.25
C LEU A 17 9.05 -4.29 15.49
N ASN A 18 9.16 -4.16 14.16
CA ASN A 18 7.99 -4.11 13.30
C ASN A 18 7.38 -5.52 13.14
N ASN A 19 6.16 -5.61 12.58
CA ASN A 19 5.46 -6.89 12.47
C ASN A 19 6.25 -7.96 11.70
N ALA A 20 6.98 -7.59 10.64
CA ALA A 20 7.78 -8.53 9.85
C ALA A 20 9.02 -9.02 10.63
N GLU A 21 9.69 -8.12 11.37
CA GLU A 21 10.82 -8.48 12.23
C GLU A 21 10.36 -9.35 13.39
N TYR A 22 9.19 -9.04 13.98
CA TYR A 22 8.61 -9.85 15.03
C TYR A 22 8.21 -11.24 14.53
N LEU A 23 7.60 -11.35 13.34
CA LEU A 23 7.29 -12.61 12.69
C LEU A 23 8.56 -13.45 12.46
N ALA A 24 9.63 -12.84 11.93
CA ALA A 24 10.90 -13.53 11.73
C ALA A 24 11.50 -14.02 13.06
N TYR A 25 11.41 -13.22 14.12
CA TYR A 25 11.83 -13.61 15.46
C TYR A 25 11.01 -14.79 15.99
N MET A 26 9.68 -14.75 15.88
CA MET A 26 8.80 -15.81 16.36
C MET A 26 9.01 -17.13 15.61
N ASN A 27 9.21 -17.08 14.28
CA ASN A 27 9.58 -18.26 13.49
C ASN A 27 10.91 -18.87 13.96
N SER A 28 11.89 -18.03 14.31
CA SER A 28 13.16 -18.50 14.86
C SER A 28 12.98 -19.17 16.23
N VAL A 29 12.07 -18.65 17.07
CA VAL A 29 11.74 -19.27 18.35
C VAL A 29 11.02 -20.60 18.15
N LEU A 30 10.03 -20.69 17.24
CA LEU A 30 9.33 -21.94 16.92
C LEU A 30 10.29 -23.01 16.40
N ALA A 31 11.29 -22.63 15.58
CA ALA A 31 12.29 -23.57 15.06
C ALA A 31 13.18 -24.18 16.14
N LEU A 32 13.30 -23.53 17.32
CA LEU A 32 14.05 -24.02 18.47
C LEU A 32 13.22 -24.93 19.38
N LEU A 33 11.88 -24.94 19.23
CA LEU A 33 11.01 -25.78 20.05
C LEU A 33 11.10 -27.24 19.56
N PRO A 34 11.09 -28.24 20.49
CA PRO A 34 11.01 -29.63 20.12
C PRO A 34 9.68 -29.90 19.38
N PRO A 35 9.67 -30.76 18.35
CA PRO A 35 8.45 -31.13 17.66
C PRO A 35 7.45 -31.71 18.69
N PRO A 36 6.14 -31.35 18.60
CA PRO A 36 5.15 -31.91 19.49
C PRO A 36 5.18 -33.43 19.41
N SER A 37 5.48 -34.10 20.53
CA SER A 37 5.56 -35.57 20.60
C SER A 37 4.19 -36.17 20.38
N GLY A 38 3.88 -36.55 19.14
CA GLY A 38 2.65 -37.26 18.76
C GLY A 38 1.95 -36.66 17.55
N GLY A 39 2.15 -37.29 16.38
CA GLY A 39 1.37 -37.10 15.17
C GLY A 39 2.16 -36.42 14.04
N GLU A 40 2.67 -37.22 13.11
CA GLU A 40 3.33 -36.79 11.87
C GLU A 40 2.34 -36.28 10.79
N GLU A 41 1.02 -36.17 11.08
CA GLU A 41 0.02 -36.11 10.00
C GLU A 41 -0.56 -34.72 9.67
N ASP A 42 -0.26 -33.63 10.43
CA ASP A 42 -0.96 -32.35 10.22
C ASP A 42 -0.07 -31.08 10.25
N ARG A 43 1.18 -31.15 9.82
CA ARG A 43 1.97 -29.92 9.59
C ARG A 43 1.81 -29.45 8.15
N PRO A 44 1.40 -28.19 7.91
CA PRO A 44 1.48 -27.61 6.58
C PRO A 44 2.93 -27.64 6.06
N ASP A 45 3.14 -28.13 4.84
CA ASP A 45 4.44 -28.30 4.17
C ASP A 45 5.28 -27.01 4.08
N GLU A 46 4.68 -25.85 4.27
CA GLU A 46 5.32 -24.52 4.11
C GLU A 46 6.19 -24.08 5.30
N LEU A 47 6.11 -24.75 6.45
CA LEU A 47 6.92 -24.44 7.64
C LEU A 47 8.10 -25.39 7.85
N SER A 48 8.38 -26.29 6.89
CA SER A 48 9.54 -27.18 6.97
C SER A 48 10.82 -26.45 6.57
N LEU A 49 11.37 -25.67 7.47
CA LEU A 49 12.79 -25.29 7.46
C LEU A 49 13.62 -26.56 7.68
N ASP A 50 14.41 -26.89 6.68
CA ASP A 50 15.43 -27.94 6.62
C ASP A 50 15.36 -29.09 7.65
N LYS A 51 14.90 -30.26 7.20
CA LYS A 51 14.75 -31.49 8.00
C LYS A 51 16.04 -31.94 8.73
N GLU A 52 17.19 -31.36 8.46
CA GLU A 52 18.45 -31.77 9.07
C GLU A 52 18.70 -31.20 10.48
N VAL A 53 18.02 -30.12 10.87
CA VAL A 53 18.19 -29.50 12.21
C VAL A 53 17.28 -30.15 13.28
N GLN A 54 16.26 -30.89 12.88
CA GLN A 54 15.27 -31.47 13.79
C GLN A 54 15.68 -32.80 14.45
N ALA A 55 16.84 -33.38 14.08
CA ALA A 55 17.28 -34.69 14.58
C ALA A 55 18.09 -34.66 15.89
N SER A 56 18.47 -33.51 16.41
CA SER A 56 19.19 -33.40 17.68
C SER A 56 18.21 -33.06 18.79
N GLY A 57 17.95 -34.03 19.67
CA GLY A 57 17.03 -33.94 20.81
C GLY A 57 17.11 -32.61 21.56
N ALA A 58 16.29 -31.64 21.17
CA ALA A 58 16.10 -30.42 21.90
C ALA A 58 15.56 -30.78 23.29
N PRO A 59 16.08 -30.20 24.37
CA PRO A 59 15.61 -30.51 25.74
C PRO A 59 14.14 -30.11 25.87
N ASP A 60 13.36 -30.97 26.54
CA ASP A 60 11.99 -30.61 26.95
C ASP A 60 12.07 -29.38 27.85
N ILE A 61 11.52 -28.27 27.37
CA ILE A 61 11.49 -26.99 28.10
C ILE A 61 10.21 -26.81 28.91
N GLY A 62 9.38 -27.87 29.01
CA GLY A 62 8.18 -27.89 29.85
C GLY A 62 6.99 -27.08 29.28
N LEU A 63 6.99 -26.80 28.00
CA LEU A 63 5.82 -26.17 27.31
C LEU A 63 4.78 -27.22 26.98
N SER A 64 3.50 -26.93 27.27
CA SER A 64 2.40 -27.80 26.87
C SER A 64 2.20 -27.79 25.34
N LYS A 65 1.68 -28.90 24.79
CA LYS A 65 1.33 -29.00 23.37
C LYS A 65 0.32 -27.93 22.96
N GLU A 66 -0.66 -27.67 23.81
CA GLU A 66 -1.69 -26.66 23.58
C GLU A 66 -1.09 -25.27 23.45
N PHE A 67 -0.07 -24.96 24.25
CA PHE A 67 0.63 -23.69 24.17
C PHE A 67 1.42 -23.55 22.85
N VAL A 68 2.16 -24.60 22.46
CA VAL A 68 2.94 -24.59 21.20
C VAL A 68 1.99 -24.47 20.00
N ASN A 69 0.89 -25.23 19.97
CA ASN A 69 -0.10 -25.15 18.90
C ASN A 69 -0.77 -23.76 18.82
N ALA A 70 -1.09 -23.16 19.98
CA ALA A 70 -1.63 -21.80 20.01
C ALA A 70 -0.62 -20.79 19.47
N MET A 71 0.66 -20.93 19.85
CA MET A 71 1.73 -20.08 19.35
C MET A 71 1.91 -20.21 17.83
N GLU A 72 1.94 -21.44 17.29
CA GLU A 72 2.01 -21.69 15.85
C GLU A 72 0.83 -21.04 15.12
N LYS A 73 -0.38 -21.24 15.61
CA LYS A 73 -1.60 -20.62 15.03
C LYS A 73 -1.51 -19.09 15.02
N ASN A 74 -1.04 -18.48 16.09
CA ASN A 74 -0.91 -17.03 16.17
C ASN A 74 0.20 -16.50 15.26
N VAL A 75 1.29 -17.24 15.09
CA VAL A 75 2.37 -16.90 14.15
C VAL A 75 1.88 -16.99 12.70
N LEU A 76 1.07 -18.01 12.35
CA LEU A 76 0.43 -18.10 11.03
C LEU A 76 -0.52 -16.92 10.79
N ALA A 77 -1.38 -16.59 11.74
CA ALA A 77 -2.27 -15.44 11.62
C ALA A 77 -1.50 -14.12 11.48
N LEU A 78 -0.36 -13.99 12.17
CA LEU A 78 0.52 -12.83 11.99
C LEU A 78 1.18 -12.81 10.60
N ALA A 79 1.54 -13.98 10.05
CA ALA A 79 2.10 -14.09 8.71
C ALA A 79 1.09 -13.60 7.66
N ASP A 80 -0.17 -14.04 7.75
CA ASP A 80 -1.26 -13.59 6.88
C ASP A 80 -1.40 -12.06 6.92
N VAL A 81 -1.42 -11.46 8.10
CA VAL A 81 -1.51 -10.00 8.27
C VAL A 81 -0.27 -9.27 7.70
N VAL A 82 0.92 -9.85 7.82
CA VAL A 82 2.15 -9.28 7.26
C VAL A 82 2.12 -9.36 5.73
N ASP A 83 1.67 -10.47 5.15
CA ASP A 83 1.61 -10.67 3.71
C ASP A 83 0.52 -9.81 3.05
N GLU A 84 -0.67 -9.71 3.63
CA GLU A 84 -1.70 -8.76 3.20
C GLU A 84 -1.20 -7.32 3.23
N SER A 85 -0.36 -6.96 4.20
CA SER A 85 0.23 -5.63 4.27
C SER A 85 1.27 -5.34 3.19
N ARG A 86 1.89 -6.36 2.61
CA ARG A 86 2.94 -6.25 1.58
C ARG A 86 2.39 -6.19 0.17
N ILE A 87 1.32 -6.92 -0.11
CA ILE A 87 0.78 -7.08 -1.47
C ILE A 87 -0.69 -6.64 -1.48
N SER A 88 -0.94 -5.37 -1.22
CA SER A 88 -2.29 -4.88 -1.48
C SER A 88 -2.47 -4.75 -2.99
N GLN A 89 -3.35 -5.58 -3.58
CA GLN A 89 -3.78 -5.46 -4.98
C GLN A 89 -4.26 -4.04 -5.30
N GLU A 90 -4.68 -3.30 -4.29
CA GLU A 90 -5.05 -1.89 -4.36
C GLU A 90 -3.85 -0.99 -4.67
N THR A 91 -2.61 -1.45 -4.39
CA THR A 91 -1.39 -0.67 -4.69
C THR A 91 -1.19 -0.56 -6.20
N GLU A 92 -1.23 -1.67 -6.93
CA GLU A 92 -1.06 -1.68 -8.39
C GLU A 92 -2.18 -0.88 -9.08
N LYS A 93 -3.42 -1.04 -8.61
CA LYS A 93 -4.56 -0.27 -9.12
C LYS A 93 -4.40 1.23 -8.84
N ALA A 94 -3.96 1.60 -7.65
CA ALA A 94 -3.73 3.00 -7.30
C ALA A 94 -2.61 3.62 -8.15
N GLU A 95 -1.50 2.91 -8.37
CA GLU A 95 -0.41 3.34 -9.25
C GLU A 95 -0.86 3.52 -10.70
N LEU A 96 -1.75 2.64 -11.19
CA LEU A 96 -2.32 2.77 -12.53
C LEU A 96 -3.17 4.04 -12.65
N HIS A 97 -4.07 4.28 -11.68
CA HIS A 97 -4.90 5.48 -11.66
C HIS A 97 -4.08 6.76 -11.49
N GLU A 98 -3.02 6.74 -10.67
CA GLU A 98 -2.07 7.84 -10.52
C GLU A 98 -1.42 8.18 -11.87
N LYS A 99 -0.86 7.18 -12.55
CA LYS A 99 -0.24 7.37 -13.86
C LYS A 99 -1.21 7.88 -14.92
N ASN A 100 -2.44 7.35 -14.95
CA ASN A 100 -3.46 7.79 -15.90
C ASN A 100 -3.85 9.25 -15.66
N ARG A 101 -4.08 9.63 -14.42
CA ARG A 101 -4.38 10.97 -13.96
C ARG A 101 -3.28 11.97 -14.35
N ASP A 102 -2.01 11.63 -14.11
CA ASP A 102 -0.86 12.45 -14.46
C ASP A 102 -0.78 12.67 -15.97
N ASN A 103 -0.94 11.61 -16.75
CA ASN A 103 -0.94 11.67 -18.20
C ASN A 103 -2.06 12.56 -18.73
N LEU A 104 -3.28 12.46 -18.15
CA LEU A 104 -4.42 13.28 -18.54
C LEU A 104 -4.19 14.76 -18.21
N VAL A 105 -3.68 15.07 -17.03
CA VAL A 105 -3.31 16.44 -16.67
C VAL A 105 -2.28 17.02 -17.61
N VAL A 106 -1.22 16.27 -17.90
CA VAL A 106 -0.18 16.70 -18.83
C VAL A 106 -0.75 16.88 -20.24
N TYR A 107 -1.58 15.95 -20.70
CA TYR A 107 -2.23 16.05 -22.02
C TYR A 107 -3.11 17.30 -22.11
N ILE A 108 -4.06 17.51 -21.19
CA ILE A 108 -4.99 18.63 -21.18
C ILE A 108 -4.23 19.96 -21.19
N THR A 109 -3.29 20.12 -20.27
CA THR A 109 -2.53 21.37 -20.15
C THR A 109 -1.64 21.64 -21.34
N THR A 110 -1.06 20.59 -21.95
CA THR A 110 -0.25 20.71 -23.16
C THR A 110 -1.12 21.00 -24.37
N ARG A 111 -2.28 20.34 -24.53
CA ARG A 111 -3.22 20.58 -25.65
C ARG A 111 -3.67 22.04 -25.67
N ILE A 112 -4.06 22.59 -24.52
CA ILE A 112 -4.46 23.99 -24.37
C ILE A 112 -3.29 24.92 -24.73
N SER A 113 -2.11 24.67 -24.16
CA SER A 113 -0.92 25.51 -24.39
C SER A 113 -0.49 25.51 -25.85
N ARG A 114 -0.54 24.36 -26.52
CA ARG A 114 -0.16 24.20 -27.95
C ARG A 114 -1.19 24.80 -28.87
N ALA A 115 -2.49 24.63 -28.58
CA ALA A 115 -3.56 25.21 -29.39
C ALA A 115 -3.38 26.71 -29.59
N GLY A 116 -2.98 27.45 -28.55
CA GLY A 116 -2.74 28.89 -28.65
C GLY A 116 -1.65 29.33 -29.66
N THR A 117 -0.86 28.40 -30.19
CA THR A 117 0.21 28.64 -31.18
C THR A 117 -0.14 28.15 -32.58
N LEU A 118 -1.30 27.47 -32.77
CA LEU A 118 -1.70 26.89 -34.05
C LEU A 118 -2.32 27.93 -35.00
N PRO A 119 -2.31 27.68 -36.31
CA PRO A 119 -2.85 28.61 -37.30
C PRO A 119 -4.39 28.62 -37.36
N LEU A 120 -5.07 27.57 -36.88
CA LEU A 120 -6.53 27.49 -36.84
C LEU A 120 -7.07 28.50 -35.83
N GLU A 121 -7.81 29.50 -36.32
CA GLU A 121 -8.22 30.67 -35.55
C GLU A 121 -9.04 30.28 -34.29
N ALA A 122 -10.08 29.45 -34.46
CA ALA A 122 -10.96 29.03 -33.38
C ALA A 122 -10.18 28.28 -32.26
N GLU A 123 -9.32 27.32 -32.65
CA GLU A 123 -8.51 26.58 -31.67
C GLU A 123 -7.46 27.48 -31.02
N ARG A 124 -6.84 28.39 -31.78
CA ARG A 124 -5.85 29.33 -31.25
C ARG A 124 -6.44 30.25 -30.19
N ASP A 125 -7.63 30.80 -30.47
CA ASP A 125 -8.28 31.73 -29.57
C ASP A 125 -8.81 31.02 -28.33
N ALA A 126 -9.39 29.81 -28.49
CA ALA A 126 -9.73 28.93 -27.36
C ALA A 126 -8.50 28.59 -26.51
N GLY A 127 -7.39 28.20 -27.13
CA GLY A 127 -6.13 27.90 -26.43
C GLY A 127 -5.58 29.09 -25.65
N LYS A 128 -5.56 30.29 -26.28
CA LYS A 128 -5.10 31.50 -25.58
C LYS A 128 -5.97 31.90 -24.40
N TYR A 129 -7.30 31.70 -24.54
CA TYR A 129 -8.23 31.99 -23.46
C TYR A 129 -8.06 31.01 -22.32
N LEU A 130 -8.17 29.71 -22.58
CA LEU A 130 -8.05 28.67 -21.56
C LEU A 130 -6.65 28.60 -20.93
N TYR A 131 -5.59 29.04 -21.62
CA TYR A 131 -4.26 29.09 -21.03
C TYR A 131 -4.20 29.98 -19.78
N LYS A 132 -4.97 31.06 -19.75
CA LYS A 132 -5.06 31.94 -18.56
C LYS A 132 -5.70 31.20 -17.38
N VAL A 133 -6.71 30.37 -17.67
CA VAL A 133 -7.44 29.57 -16.68
C VAL A 133 -6.54 28.47 -16.12
N ILE A 134 -5.79 27.74 -17.00
CA ILE A 134 -4.99 26.59 -16.55
C ILE A 134 -3.63 26.97 -15.96
N LYS A 135 -3.20 28.23 -16.08
CA LYS A 135 -1.87 28.66 -15.62
C LYS A 135 -1.54 28.24 -14.17
N PRO A 136 -2.46 28.29 -13.18
CA PRO A 136 -2.23 27.83 -11.82
C PRO A 136 -2.08 26.31 -11.67
N TYR A 137 -2.41 25.53 -12.70
CA TYR A 137 -2.44 24.08 -12.71
C TYR A 137 -1.31 23.45 -13.52
N ILE A 138 -0.47 24.25 -14.17
CA ILE A 138 0.67 23.75 -14.93
C ILE A 138 1.68 23.14 -13.97
N GLY A 139 2.01 21.84 -14.19
CA GLY A 139 2.99 21.11 -13.40
C GLY A 139 2.45 20.46 -12.13
N ILE A 140 1.12 20.42 -11.94
CA ILE A 140 0.50 19.79 -10.75
C ILE A 140 0.79 18.29 -10.63
N ALA A 141 1.03 17.58 -11.74
CA ALA A 141 1.46 16.17 -11.76
C ALA A 141 2.82 15.91 -11.06
N ARG A 142 3.48 16.95 -10.54
CA ARG A 142 4.73 16.84 -9.76
C ARG A 142 4.52 17.13 -8.27
N LEU A 143 3.30 17.44 -7.87
CA LEU A 143 2.97 17.77 -6.48
C LEU A 143 2.82 16.50 -5.64
N PRO A 144 2.95 16.62 -4.31
CA PRO A 144 2.53 15.55 -3.43
C PRO A 144 1.06 15.18 -3.67
N VAL A 145 0.77 13.90 -3.65
CA VAL A 145 -0.52 13.28 -4.03
C VAL A 145 -1.77 14.00 -3.51
N ALA A 146 -1.80 14.33 -2.21
CA ALA A 146 -2.98 15.00 -1.63
C ALA A 146 -3.20 16.41 -2.20
N GLN A 147 -2.11 17.13 -2.48
CA GLN A 147 -2.17 18.45 -3.09
C GLN A 147 -2.57 18.37 -4.55
N GLU A 148 -2.06 17.38 -5.25
CA GLU A 148 -2.39 17.13 -6.64
C GLU A 148 -3.88 16.81 -6.83
N SER A 149 -4.45 15.89 -6.03
CA SER A 149 -5.87 15.54 -6.11
C SER A 149 -6.78 16.77 -5.92
N ALA A 150 -6.45 17.63 -4.96
CA ALA A 150 -7.20 18.87 -4.75
C ALA A 150 -7.04 19.87 -5.93
N LYS A 151 -5.84 19.95 -6.51
CA LYS A 151 -5.57 20.80 -7.68
C LYS A 151 -6.28 20.30 -8.93
N ILE A 152 -6.36 18.98 -9.14
CA ILE A 152 -7.14 18.38 -10.24
C ILE A 152 -8.62 18.74 -10.10
N GLN A 153 -9.18 18.64 -8.90
CA GLN A 153 -10.56 19.06 -8.67
C GLN A 153 -10.78 20.55 -9.03
N GLY A 154 -9.85 21.42 -8.61
CA GLY A 154 -9.88 22.83 -8.98
C GLY A 154 -9.82 23.06 -10.49
N LEU A 155 -8.92 22.35 -11.20
CA LEU A 155 -8.79 22.40 -12.64
C LEU A 155 -10.11 22.00 -13.35
N LEU A 156 -10.73 20.90 -12.91
CA LEU A 156 -12.00 20.41 -13.45
C LEU A 156 -13.13 21.42 -13.26
N ILE A 157 -13.25 22.00 -12.04
CA ILE A 157 -14.24 23.04 -11.72
C ILE A 157 -14.04 24.26 -12.64
N ASP A 158 -12.79 24.73 -12.76
CA ASP A 158 -12.52 25.92 -13.56
C ASP A 158 -12.79 25.70 -15.04
N LEU A 159 -12.38 24.55 -15.62
CA LEU A 159 -12.60 24.24 -17.02
C LEU A 159 -14.07 23.98 -17.37
N ARG A 160 -14.90 23.58 -16.40
CA ARG A 160 -16.34 23.31 -16.57
C ARG A 160 -17.24 24.51 -16.29
N LYS A 161 -16.69 25.69 -16.01
CA LYS A 161 -17.50 26.92 -15.91
C LYS A 161 -18.17 27.22 -17.23
N ASP A 162 -19.40 27.74 -17.19
CA ASP A 162 -20.21 28.02 -18.38
C ASP A 162 -19.44 28.85 -19.42
N GLU A 163 -18.65 29.81 -18.97
CA GLU A 163 -17.80 30.67 -19.82
C GLU A 163 -16.67 29.91 -20.53
N ASN A 164 -16.29 28.71 -20.08
CA ASN A 164 -15.17 27.92 -20.61
C ASN A 164 -15.62 26.73 -21.46
N ILE A 165 -16.87 26.29 -21.33
CA ILE A 165 -17.39 25.07 -21.99
C ILE A 165 -17.19 25.11 -23.49
N SER A 166 -17.55 26.21 -24.17
CA SER A 166 -17.41 26.33 -25.62
C SER A 166 -15.96 26.22 -26.10
N TYR A 167 -15.03 26.73 -25.35
CA TYR A 167 -13.59 26.62 -25.67
C TYR A 167 -13.06 25.21 -25.38
N VAL A 168 -13.54 24.54 -24.32
CA VAL A 168 -13.21 23.14 -24.02
C VAL A 168 -13.70 22.22 -25.14
N GLU A 169 -14.92 22.43 -25.63
CA GLU A 169 -15.49 21.70 -26.78
C GLU A 169 -14.71 21.96 -28.06
N THR A 170 -14.36 23.21 -28.35
CA THR A 170 -13.53 23.58 -29.51
C THR A 170 -12.19 22.85 -29.52
N LEU A 171 -11.59 22.59 -28.36
CA LEU A 171 -10.34 21.86 -28.27
C LEU A 171 -10.53 20.34 -28.14
N GLY A 172 -11.77 19.84 -28.10
CA GLY A 172 -12.11 18.43 -27.99
C GLY A 172 -11.72 17.83 -26.63
N LEU A 173 -11.77 18.61 -25.55
CA LEU A 173 -11.27 18.21 -24.24
C LEU A 173 -12.34 17.63 -23.30
N ALA A 174 -13.63 17.72 -23.62
CA ALA A 174 -14.71 17.30 -22.72
C ALA A 174 -14.55 15.87 -22.20
N ALA A 175 -14.35 14.89 -23.09
CA ALA A 175 -14.16 13.49 -22.73
C ALA A 175 -12.90 13.25 -21.85
N TYR A 176 -11.85 14.04 -22.05
CA TYR A 176 -10.63 13.94 -21.23
C TYR A 176 -10.82 14.51 -19.84
N LEU A 177 -11.69 15.52 -19.67
CA LEU A 177 -12.05 16.03 -18.34
C LEU A 177 -12.88 15.00 -17.57
N ASP A 178 -13.81 14.31 -18.24
CA ASP A 178 -14.62 13.27 -17.62
C ASP A 178 -13.75 12.08 -17.17
N GLU A 179 -12.82 11.67 -18.02
CA GLU A 179 -11.90 10.58 -17.65
C GLU A 179 -10.93 11.01 -16.54
N LEU A 180 -10.44 12.26 -16.55
CA LEU A 180 -9.60 12.79 -15.46
C LEU A 180 -10.34 12.80 -14.12
N GLU A 181 -11.61 13.17 -14.11
CA GLU A 181 -12.44 13.13 -12.89
C GLU A 181 -12.60 11.71 -12.38
N LYS A 182 -12.90 10.77 -13.27
CA LYS A 182 -13.06 9.35 -12.94
C LYS A 182 -11.77 8.77 -12.36
N GLU A 183 -10.63 9.00 -13.01
CA GLU A 183 -9.32 8.52 -12.55
C GLU A 183 -8.93 9.14 -11.20
N ASN A 184 -9.16 10.44 -11.00
CA ASN A 184 -8.88 11.12 -9.75
C ASN A 184 -9.77 10.61 -8.59
N ASN A 185 -11.06 10.38 -8.84
CA ASN A 185 -11.99 9.84 -7.85
C ASN A 185 -11.66 8.38 -7.50
N ALA A 186 -11.30 7.55 -8.49
CA ALA A 186 -10.87 6.17 -8.28
C ALA A 186 -9.59 6.13 -7.43
N TYR A 187 -8.61 6.98 -7.72
CA TYR A 187 -7.38 7.09 -6.93
C TYR A 187 -7.64 7.49 -5.47
N ILE A 188 -8.47 8.53 -5.24
CA ILE A 188 -8.84 8.97 -3.89
C ILE A 188 -9.53 7.85 -3.12
N SER A 189 -10.47 7.13 -3.76
CA SER A 189 -11.18 6.01 -3.15
C SER A 189 -10.22 4.89 -2.73
N LEU A 190 -9.33 4.45 -3.63
CA LEU A 190 -8.36 3.39 -3.36
C LEU A 190 -7.36 3.77 -2.26
N THR A 191 -6.88 5.00 -2.25
CA THR A 191 -5.95 5.46 -1.19
C THR A 191 -6.63 5.56 0.17
N SER A 192 -7.92 5.92 0.19
CA SER A 192 -8.73 5.91 1.42
C SER A 192 -8.94 4.48 1.93
N GLN A 193 -9.29 3.52 1.06
CA GLN A 193 -9.43 2.11 1.39
C GLN A 193 -8.12 1.53 1.94
N ARG A 194 -6.98 1.79 1.28
CA ARG A 194 -5.65 1.36 1.77
C ARG A 194 -5.36 1.88 3.18
N THR A 195 -5.72 3.12 3.46
CA THR A 195 -5.52 3.69 4.79
C THR A 195 -6.39 3.00 5.84
N GLN A 196 -7.64 2.68 5.49
CA GLN A 196 -8.56 1.94 6.36
C GLN A 196 -8.10 0.51 6.58
N ASN A 197 -7.69 -0.21 5.53
CA ASN A 197 -7.18 -1.58 5.60
C ASN A 197 -5.90 -1.64 6.46
N ARG A 198 -4.97 -0.71 6.27
CA ARG A 198 -3.77 -0.62 7.13
C ARG A 198 -4.11 -0.37 8.61
N ALA A 199 -5.13 0.43 8.89
CA ALA A 199 -5.58 0.67 10.26
C ALA A 199 -6.25 -0.57 10.86
N ALA A 200 -7.02 -1.34 10.06
CA ALA A 200 -7.63 -2.60 10.47
C ALA A 200 -6.57 -3.66 10.76
N ASN A 201 -5.66 -3.91 9.80
CA ASN A 201 -4.57 -4.89 9.94
C ASN A 201 -3.65 -4.56 11.12
N LYS A 202 -3.40 -3.27 11.40
CA LYS A 202 -2.63 -2.86 12.59
C LYS A 202 -3.35 -3.20 13.89
N LYS A 203 -4.68 -3.13 13.94
CA LYS A 203 -5.45 -3.53 15.12
C LYS A 203 -5.44 -5.03 15.29
N GLU A 204 -5.60 -5.78 14.22
CA GLU A 204 -5.63 -7.24 14.20
C GLU A 204 -4.27 -7.83 14.60
N SER A 205 -3.18 -7.39 13.98
CA SER A 205 -1.83 -7.79 14.37
C SER A 205 -1.51 -7.42 15.83
N GLY A 206 -1.98 -6.27 16.30
CA GLY A 206 -1.84 -5.87 17.69
C GLY A 206 -2.64 -6.72 18.67
N ALA A 207 -3.75 -7.35 18.25
CA ALA A 207 -4.48 -8.33 19.04
C ALA A 207 -3.72 -9.66 19.09
N VAL A 208 -3.30 -10.18 17.93
CA VAL A 208 -2.50 -11.42 17.82
C VAL A 208 -1.23 -11.38 18.65
N LEU A 209 -0.56 -10.23 18.74
CA LEU A 209 0.67 -10.06 19.55
C LEU A 209 0.43 -10.01 21.07
N ARG A 210 -0.82 -9.92 21.54
CA ARG A 210 -1.16 -9.87 22.97
C ARG A 210 -1.64 -11.19 23.54
N GLU A 211 -2.00 -12.14 22.67
CA GLU A 211 -2.33 -13.53 23.02
C GLU A 211 -1.07 -14.39 23.15
#